data_805df57f781f5c479025ed2b02da5370
#
_entry.id   805df57f781f5c479025ed2b02da5370
#
_cell.length_a   1.000
_cell.length_b   1.000
_cell.length_c   1.000
_cell.angle_alpha   90.00
_cell.angle_beta   90.00
_cell.angle_gamma   90.00
#
_symmetry.space_group_name_H-M   'P 1'
#
loop_
_entity.id
_entity.type
_entity.pdbx_description
1 polymer ?
#
loop_
_entity_poly.entity_id
_entity_poly.type
_entity_poly.pdbx_seq_one_letter_code
_entity_poly.pdbx_strand_id
1 'polypeptide(L)'
;VQVSFDSPEYTANIDATGVLRILEAVRNTGLTDSCRIYQASTSELYGKVEEVPQNENTPFHPYSPYAVAKLYGYWIVREYREAYGMFCCSGILFNHESERRGETFVTRKITLAAARIKQRKQKKLYLGNLSSLRDWGYAKDYVECMWLILQNKIPEDFVIATGVQHSVREFCYHAFKRVGIELEFHGEGINEKGINKATGEVLIEVSPDFFRPTDVVNLWGDPTKAKAKLGWNPNKTSFEELVNLMVDSDMAKVAAERASEQVRTNLVEYLEKGIVK
;
A
#
# COMPACT_ATOMS: atom_id res chain seq x y z
N VAL A 1 3.55 1.61 9.19
CA VAL A 1 4.58 0.78 9.84
C VAL A 1 5.72 1.64 10.34
N GLN A 2 6.40 2.45 9.50
CA GLN A 2 7.56 3.25 9.94
C GLN A 2 7.24 4.11 11.16
N VAL A 3 6.18 4.91 11.13
CA VAL A 3 5.74 5.77 12.24
C VAL A 3 5.53 5.01 13.55
N SER A 4 5.19 3.71 13.50
CA SER A 4 4.96 2.94 14.71
C SER A 4 6.23 2.68 15.54
N PHE A 5 7.41 2.74 14.93
CA PHE A 5 8.68 2.66 15.65
C PHE A 5 8.97 3.96 16.41
N ASP A 6 8.53 5.11 15.87
CA ASP A 6 8.73 6.42 16.49
C ASP A 6 7.65 6.74 17.55
N SER A 7 6.43 6.19 17.37
CA SER A 7 5.26 6.46 18.20
C SER A 7 4.46 5.18 18.49
N PRO A 8 5.02 4.21 19.24
CA PRO A 8 4.36 2.91 19.45
C PRO A 8 3.10 3.01 20.33
N GLU A 9 3.06 3.85 21.37
CA GLU A 9 1.88 4.07 22.21
C GLU A 9 0.72 4.66 21.41
N TYR A 10 0.98 5.68 20.61
CA TYR A 10 -0.03 6.30 19.76
C TYR A 10 -0.60 5.27 18.78
N THR A 11 0.28 4.46 18.16
CA THR A 11 -0.12 3.37 17.26
C THR A 11 -1.01 2.35 17.97
N ALA A 12 -0.64 1.91 19.18
CA ALA A 12 -1.45 0.98 19.96
C ALA A 12 -2.82 1.58 20.33
N ASN A 13 -2.86 2.85 20.72
CA ASN A 13 -4.11 3.53 21.05
C ASN A 13 -5.08 3.62 19.87
N ILE A 14 -4.58 3.84 18.66
CA ILE A 14 -5.41 3.94 17.44
C ILE A 14 -5.73 2.56 16.87
N ASP A 15 -4.72 1.75 16.59
CA ASP A 15 -4.85 0.52 15.81
C ASP A 15 -5.28 -0.70 16.64
N ALA A 16 -5.10 -0.66 17.97
CA ALA A 16 -5.55 -1.71 18.88
C ALA A 16 -6.79 -1.28 19.67
N THR A 17 -6.65 -0.41 20.67
CA THR A 17 -7.76 -0.04 21.53
C THR A 17 -8.84 0.76 20.82
N GLY A 18 -8.52 1.45 19.74
CA GLY A 18 -9.51 2.10 18.87
C GLY A 18 -10.53 1.12 18.30
N VAL A 19 -10.10 -0.07 17.89
CA VAL A 19 -10.99 -1.14 17.40
C VAL A 19 -11.94 -1.60 18.51
N LEU A 20 -11.42 -1.88 19.72
CA LEU A 20 -12.23 -2.25 20.88
C LEU A 20 -13.30 -1.19 21.17
N ARG A 21 -12.95 0.11 21.14
CA ARG A 21 -13.91 1.20 21.41
C ARG A 21 -15.07 1.21 20.40
N ILE A 22 -14.81 0.90 19.14
CA ILE A 22 -15.87 0.80 18.11
C ILE A 22 -16.77 -0.39 18.40
N LEU A 23 -16.21 -1.56 18.71
CA LEU A 23 -16.98 -2.77 19.05
C LEU A 23 -17.86 -2.52 20.29
N GLU A 24 -17.32 -1.93 21.35
CA GLU A 24 -18.06 -1.57 22.55
C GLU A 24 -19.15 -0.52 22.26
N ALA A 25 -18.89 0.46 21.42
CA ALA A 25 -19.90 1.45 21.02
C ALA A 25 -21.09 0.77 20.33
N VAL A 26 -20.85 -0.15 19.39
CA VAL A 26 -21.91 -0.91 18.70
C VAL A 26 -22.69 -1.78 19.71
N ARG A 27 -22.00 -2.47 20.63
CA ARG A 27 -22.62 -3.30 21.66
C ARG A 27 -23.47 -2.47 22.62
N ASN A 28 -22.93 -1.38 23.14
CA ASN A 28 -23.60 -0.55 24.15
C ASN A 28 -24.78 0.28 23.60
N THR A 29 -24.83 0.48 22.28
CA THR A 29 -25.95 1.15 21.60
C THR A 29 -27.04 0.19 21.12
N GLY A 30 -26.92 -1.12 21.43
CA GLY A 30 -27.91 -2.12 21.06
C GLY A 30 -27.94 -2.47 19.56
N LEU A 31 -26.84 -2.24 18.84
CA LEU A 31 -26.72 -2.50 17.39
C LEU A 31 -26.09 -3.85 17.08
N THR A 32 -25.89 -4.71 18.09
CA THR A 32 -25.24 -6.02 17.95
C THR A 32 -25.83 -6.88 16.81
N ASP A 33 -27.16 -6.96 16.72
CA ASP A 33 -27.83 -7.81 15.75
C ASP A 33 -27.99 -7.19 14.35
N SER A 34 -27.82 -5.88 14.23
CA SER A 34 -28.10 -5.14 12.98
C SER A 34 -26.86 -4.58 12.30
N CYS A 35 -25.79 -4.32 13.04
CA CYS A 35 -24.57 -3.74 12.51
C CYS A 35 -23.60 -4.83 12.04
N ARG A 36 -23.15 -4.70 10.77
CA ARG A 36 -22.07 -5.54 10.22
C ARG A 36 -20.77 -4.75 10.19
N ILE A 37 -19.74 -5.31 10.82
CA ILE A 37 -18.46 -4.61 11.01
C ILE A 37 -17.38 -5.30 10.18
N TYR A 38 -16.68 -4.52 9.36
CA TYR A 38 -15.46 -4.92 8.69
C TYR A 38 -14.25 -4.25 9.34
N GLN A 39 -13.32 -5.07 9.81
CA GLN A 39 -12.02 -4.62 10.31
C GLN A 39 -10.97 -4.77 9.22
N ALA A 40 -10.37 -3.66 8.81
CA ALA A 40 -9.18 -3.69 7.97
C ALA A 40 -8.00 -4.23 8.78
N SER A 41 -7.64 -5.46 8.55
CA SER A 41 -6.43 -6.08 9.08
C SER A 41 -5.29 -5.96 8.05
N THR A 42 -4.20 -6.68 8.21
CA THR A 42 -3.00 -6.47 7.40
C THR A 42 -2.18 -7.74 7.26
N SER A 43 -1.53 -7.95 6.12
CA SER A 43 -0.54 -9.00 5.91
C SER A 43 0.69 -8.88 6.82
N GLU A 44 0.93 -7.70 7.41
CA GLU A 44 1.99 -7.49 8.40
C GLU A 44 1.81 -8.34 9.68
N LEU A 45 0.61 -8.92 9.92
CA LEU A 45 0.38 -9.88 11.00
C LEU A 45 1.28 -11.11 10.85
N TYR A 46 1.54 -11.56 9.62
CA TYR A 46 2.40 -12.70 9.33
C TYR A 46 3.88 -12.41 9.66
N GLY A 47 4.31 -11.16 9.50
CA GLY A 47 5.59 -10.63 9.94
C GLY A 47 6.79 -11.48 9.52
N LYS A 48 7.42 -12.18 10.49
CA LYS A 48 8.45 -13.19 10.21
C LYS A 48 7.78 -14.46 9.71
N VAL A 49 7.55 -14.50 8.41
CA VAL A 49 6.74 -15.50 7.72
C VAL A 49 7.25 -16.92 7.97
N GLU A 50 6.35 -17.82 8.38
CA GLU A 50 6.65 -19.23 8.66
C GLU A 50 6.31 -20.15 7.48
N GLU A 51 5.37 -19.74 6.63
CA GLU A 51 4.97 -20.49 5.41
C GLU A 51 4.56 -19.55 4.27
N VAL A 52 4.65 -20.04 3.03
CA VAL A 52 4.26 -19.32 1.81
C VAL A 52 3.51 -20.24 0.86
N PRO A 53 2.43 -19.77 0.20
CA PRO A 53 1.75 -18.48 0.44
C PRO A 53 1.01 -18.46 1.78
N GLN A 54 0.78 -17.25 2.33
CA GLN A 54 0.04 -17.07 3.58
C GLN A 54 -1.46 -17.13 3.34
N ASN A 55 -2.17 -17.86 4.22
CA ASN A 55 -3.62 -17.97 4.24
C ASN A 55 -4.18 -17.68 5.65
N GLU A 56 -5.49 -17.86 5.83
CA GLU A 56 -6.18 -17.56 7.09
C GLU A 56 -5.75 -18.46 8.28
N ASN A 57 -5.07 -19.58 8.02
CA ASN A 57 -4.57 -20.52 9.03
C ASN A 57 -3.07 -20.35 9.32
N THR A 58 -2.36 -19.61 8.49
CA THR A 58 -0.94 -19.35 8.68
C THR A 58 -0.69 -18.64 10.01
N PRO A 59 0.23 -19.12 10.86
CA PRO A 59 0.53 -18.52 12.14
C PRO A 59 0.99 -17.05 11.98
N PHE A 60 0.56 -16.19 12.91
CA PHE A 60 0.98 -14.80 12.96
C PHE A 60 2.26 -14.65 13.80
N HIS A 61 3.22 -13.92 13.25
CA HIS A 61 4.44 -13.56 13.92
C HIS A 61 4.78 -12.06 13.67
N PRO A 62 4.00 -11.13 14.28
CA PRO A 62 4.15 -9.70 13.99
C PRO A 62 5.57 -9.21 14.24
N TYR A 63 6.04 -8.33 13.34
CA TYR A 63 7.45 -7.90 13.32
C TYR A 63 7.60 -6.37 13.29
N SER A 64 6.61 -5.67 13.86
CA SER A 64 6.63 -4.22 14.10
C SER A 64 5.59 -3.84 15.16
N PRO A 65 5.73 -2.69 15.85
CA PRO A 65 4.70 -2.20 16.78
C PRO A 65 3.33 -2.03 16.10
N TYR A 66 3.29 -1.61 14.84
CA TYR A 66 2.08 -1.56 14.03
C TYR A 66 1.44 -2.96 13.89
N ALA A 67 2.22 -3.97 13.52
CA ALA A 67 1.71 -5.32 13.35
C ALA A 67 1.15 -5.90 14.65
N VAL A 68 1.81 -5.65 15.79
CA VAL A 68 1.32 -6.04 17.12
C VAL A 68 -0.01 -5.36 17.45
N ALA A 69 -0.14 -4.06 17.20
CA ALA A 69 -1.39 -3.33 17.43
C ALA A 69 -2.54 -3.86 16.53
N LYS A 70 -2.26 -4.12 15.27
CA LYS A 70 -3.23 -4.71 14.32
C LYS A 70 -3.58 -6.14 14.67
N LEU A 71 -2.65 -6.91 15.26
CA LEU A 71 -2.92 -8.26 15.77
C LEU A 71 -3.93 -8.23 16.93
N TYR A 72 -3.79 -7.29 17.86
CA TYR A 72 -4.82 -7.08 18.88
C TYR A 72 -6.18 -6.81 18.23
N GLY A 73 -6.24 -5.90 17.24
CA GLY A 73 -7.47 -5.57 16.52
C GLY A 73 -8.10 -6.80 15.84
N TYR A 74 -7.29 -7.67 15.24
CA TYR A 74 -7.75 -8.93 14.64
C TYR A 74 -8.40 -9.85 15.68
N TRP A 75 -7.71 -10.10 16.80
CA TRP A 75 -8.18 -11.03 17.82
C TRP A 75 -9.39 -10.49 18.59
N ILE A 76 -9.46 -9.20 18.88
CA ILE A 76 -10.61 -8.63 19.60
C ILE A 76 -11.89 -8.67 18.72
N VAL A 77 -11.76 -8.48 17.40
CA VAL A 77 -12.88 -8.66 16.47
C VAL A 77 -13.38 -10.11 16.49
N ARG A 78 -12.48 -11.08 16.48
CA ARG A 78 -12.83 -12.49 16.56
C ARG A 78 -13.49 -12.85 17.89
N GLU A 79 -12.96 -12.33 19.01
CA GLU A 79 -13.53 -12.53 20.34
C GLU A 79 -14.97 -11.98 20.42
N TYR A 80 -15.23 -10.78 19.88
CA TYR A 80 -16.58 -10.19 19.89
C TYR A 80 -17.56 -10.95 19.01
N ARG A 81 -17.09 -11.51 17.92
CA ARG A 81 -17.89 -12.43 17.09
C ARG A 81 -18.28 -13.69 17.85
N GLU A 82 -17.34 -14.32 18.54
CA GLU A 82 -17.54 -15.59 19.25
C GLU A 82 -18.32 -15.40 20.58
N ALA A 83 -18.00 -14.38 21.37
CA ALA A 83 -18.58 -14.13 22.68
C ALA A 83 -19.97 -13.47 22.63
N TYR A 84 -20.18 -12.55 21.68
CA TYR A 84 -21.40 -11.72 21.64
C TYR A 84 -22.25 -11.95 20.38
N GLY A 85 -21.87 -12.87 19.51
CA GLY A 85 -22.60 -13.15 18.27
C GLY A 85 -22.62 -12.01 17.26
N MET A 86 -21.74 -11.03 17.40
CA MET A 86 -21.66 -9.88 16.52
C MET A 86 -21.23 -10.27 15.11
N PHE A 87 -21.89 -9.69 14.10
CA PHE A 87 -21.41 -9.86 12.73
C PHE A 87 -20.18 -8.96 12.49
N CYS A 88 -19.01 -9.46 12.82
CA CYS A 88 -17.75 -8.75 12.60
C CYS A 88 -16.71 -9.67 11.96
N CYS A 89 -16.00 -9.12 10.96
CA CYS A 89 -15.06 -9.83 10.10
C CYS A 89 -13.77 -9.05 9.94
N SER A 90 -12.65 -9.75 9.79
CA SER A 90 -11.37 -9.15 9.43
C SER A 90 -10.97 -9.51 7.99
N GLY A 91 -10.61 -8.51 7.20
CA GLY A 91 -9.89 -8.73 5.95
C GLY A 91 -8.40 -8.59 6.17
N ILE A 92 -7.63 -9.66 5.97
CA ILE A 92 -6.17 -9.65 6.05
C ILE A 92 -5.64 -9.12 4.72
N LEU A 93 -5.49 -7.81 4.66
CA LEU A 93 -5.17 -7.09 3.43
C LEU A 93 -3.68 -7.20 3.10
N PHE A 94 -3.39 -7.69 1.91
CA PHE A 94 -2.09 -7.52 1.28
C PHE A 94 -1.97 -6.12 0.67
N ASN A 95 -0.83 -5.79 0.08
CA ASN A 95 -0.60 -4.44 -0.41
C ASN A 95 -1.62 -4.07 -1.50
N HIS A 96 -2.32 -2.97 -1.31
CA HIS A 96 -3.32 -2.48 -2.26
C HIS A 96 -3.06 -1.02 -2.55
N GLU A 97 -2.94 -0.72 -3.83
CA GLU A 97 -2.41 0.52 -4.35
C GLU A 97 -3.45 1.21 -5.24
N SER A 98 -3.31 2.51 -5.39
CA SER A 98 -4.10 3.31 -6.32
C SER A 98 -3.45 4.67 -6.56
N GLU A 99 -4.05 5.45 -7.43
CA GLU A 99 -3.72 6.85 -7.70
C GLU A 99 -3.82 7.73 -6.45
N ARG A 100 -4.51 7.24 -5.40
CA ARG A 100 -4.71 7.94 -4.11
C ARG A 100 -3.78 7.44 -3.02
N ARG A 101 -2.86 6.53 -3.33
CA ARG A 101 -1.88 6.04 -2.33
C ARG A 101 -1.09 7.21 -1.76
N GLY A 102 -0.81 7.18 -0.46
CA GLY A 102 0.03 8.19 0.20
C GLY A 102 1.43 8.27 -0.42
N GLU A 103 1.97 9.46 -0.62
CA GLU A 103 3.22 9.71 -1.35
C GLU A 103 4.48 9.15 -0.66
N THR A 104 4.38 8.84 0.63
CA THR A 104 5.46 8.23 1.42
C THR A 104 5.61 6.73 1.20
N PHE A 105 4.61 6.07 0.57
CA PHE A 105 4.68 4.65 0.26
C PHE A 105 5.51 4.39 -1.00
N VAL A 106 6.23 3.28 -1.01
CA VAL A 106 7.22 2.94 -2.05
C VAL A 106 6.64 3.01 -3.47
N THR A 107 5.46 2.47 -3.69
CA THR A 107 4.78 2.45 -5.00
C THR A 107 4.49 3.86 -5.50
N ARG A 108 3.88 4.72 -4.67
CA ARG A 108 3.59 6.10 -5.04
C ARG A 108 4.86 6.94 -5.17
N LYS A 109 5.87 6.69 -4.34
CA LYS A 109 7.19 7.32 -4.45
C LYS A 109 7.83 7.04 -5.82
N ILE A 110 7.68 5.80 -6.33
CA ILE A 110 8.19 5.40 -7.64
C ILE A 110 7.42 6.11 -8.76
N THR A 111 6.08 6.09 -8.74
CA THR A 111 5.26 6.67 -9.83
C THR A 111 5.42 8.18 -9.92
N LEU A 112 5.45 8.88 -8.77
CA LEU A 112 5.75 10.31 -8.72
C LEU A 112 7.17 10.65 -9.22
N ALA A 113 8.17 9.84 -8.83
CA ALA A 113 9.53 10.06 -9.29
C ALA A 113 9.66 9.84 -10.81
N ALA A 114 9.03 8.80 -11.37
CA ALA A 114 9.00 8.57 -12.81
C ALA A 114 8.39 9.78 -13.55
N ALA A 115 7.26 10.31 -13.05
CA ALA A 115 6.61 11.49 -13.60
C ALA A 115 7.48 12.75 -13.49
N ARG A 116 8.10 13.01 -12.33
CA ARG A 116 8.96 14.16 -12.08
C ARG A 116 10.27 14.11 -12.88
N ILE A 117 10.89 12.92 -13.01
CA ILE A 117 12.10 12.71 -13.82
C ILE A 117 11.77 12.95 -15.28
N LYS A 118 10.66 12.40 -15.80
CA LYS A 118 10.21 12.65 -17.17
C LYS A 118 10.02 14.14 -17.45
N GLN A 119 9.49 14.89 -16.51
CA GLN A 119 9.26 16.33 -16.62
C GLN A 119 10.46 17.20 -16.16
N ARG A 120 11.62 16.58 -15.89
CA ARG A 120 12.87 17.24 -15.47
C ARG A 120 12.76 18.02 -14.14
N LYS A 121 11.83 17.63 -13.26
CA LYS A 121 11.67 18.21 -11.91
C LYS A 121 12.48 17.45 -10.83
N GLN A 122 12.95 16.24 -11.16
CA GLN A 122 13.75 15.39 -10.27
C GLN A 122 14.84 14.71 -11.09
N LYS A 123 16.02 14.52 -10.50
CA LYS A 123 17.15 13.87 -11.19
C LYS A 123 17.20 12.37 -10.89
N LYS A 124 17.01 11.96 -9.63
CA LYS A 124 17.16 10.58 -9.18
C LYS A 124 16.08 10.19 -8.19
N LEU A 125 15.79 8.90 -8.14
CA LEU A 125 14.95 8.24 -7.14
C LEU A 125 15.84 7.41 -6.22
N TYR A 126 15.69 7.58 -4.89
CA TYR A 126 16.37 6.77 -3.89
C TYR A 126 15.37 5.81 -3.24
N LEU A 127 15.71 4.52 -3.20
CA LEU A 127 14.89 3.43 -2.67
C LEU A 127 15.70 2.56 -1.70
N GLY A 128 15.02 1.68 -0.98
CA GLY A 128 15.64 0.60 -0.24
C GLY A 128 15.87 -0.63 -1.12
N ASN A 129 15.63 -1.82 -0.57
CA ASN A 129 15.87 -3.09 -1.26
C ASN A 129 14.95 -3.27 -2.47
N LEU A 130 15.52 -3.28 -3.68
CA LEU A 130 14.78 -3.46 -4.94
C LEU A 130 14.32 -4.91 -5.17
N SER A 131 14.91 -5.88 -4.47
CA SER A 131 14.54 -7.29 -4.57
C SER A 131 13.39 -7.70 -3.63
N SER A 132 12.90 -6.81 -2.77
CA SER A 132 11.76 -7.08 -1.89
C SER A 132 10.54 -7.44 -2.72
N LEU A 133 9.90 -8.57 -2.36
CA LEU A 133 8.71 -9.10 -3.04
C LEU A 133 7.44 -8.70 -2.28
N ARG A 134 6.43 -8.25 -3.01
CA ARG A 134 5.12 -7.90 -2.46
C ARG A 134 4.01 -8.36 -3.40
N ASP A 135 2.89 -8.73 -2.82
CA ASP A 135 1.64 -8.95 -3.53
C ASP A 135 0.89 -7.61 -3.58
N TRP A 136 0.86 -6.99 -4.77
CA TRP A 136 0.21 -5.70 -5.00
C TRP A 136 -1.05 -5.85 -5.84
N GLY A 137 -2.18 -5.41 -5.31
CA GLY A 137 -3.45 -5.32 -6.03
C GLY A 137 -4.00 -3.90 -6.15
N TYR A 138 -5.04 -3.73 -6.93
CA TYR A 138 -5.72 -2.45 -7.07
C TYR A 138 -6.71 -2.22 -5.92
N ALA A 139 -6.62 -1.10 -5.25
CA ALA A 139 -7.43 -0.80 -4.06
C ALA A 139 -8.94 -0.86 -4.34
N LYS A 140 -9.39 -0.52 -5.56
CA LYS A 140 -10.80 -0.60 -5.95
C LYS A 140 -11.30 -2.04 -5.96
N ASP A 141 -10.48 -3.00 -6.44
CA ASP A 141 -10.84 -4.42 -6.43
C ASP A 141 -10.90 -4.96 -4.99
N TYR A 142 -10.02 -4.47 -4.11
CA TYR A 142 -10.02 -4.82 -2.69
C TYR A 142 -11.25 -4.28 -1.94
N VAL A 143 -11.69 -3.06 -2.23
CA VAL A 143 -12.92 -2.47 -1.66
C VAL A 143 -14.15 -3.30 -2.04
N GLU A 144 -14.20 -3.84 -3.25
CA GLU A 144 -15.24 -4.78 -3.64
C GLU A 144 -15.25 -6.03 -2.74
N CYS A 145 -14.07 -6.61 -2.46
CA CYS A 145 -13.97 -7.74 -1.54
C CYS A 145 -14.45 -7.39 -0.12
N MET A 146 -14.08 -6.22 0.40
CA MET A 146 -14.55 -5.73 1.70
C MET A 146 -16.09 -5.70 1.76
N TRP A 147 -16.72 -5.21 0.69
CA TRP A 147 -18.19 -5.18 0.60
C TRP A 147 -18.78 -6.59 0.53
N LEU A 148 -18.21 -7.49 -0.29
CA LEU A 148 -18.65 -8.88 -0.41
C LEU A 148 -18.56 -9.66 0.92
N ILE A 149 -17.51 -9.42 1.71
CA ILE A 149 -17.35 -10.00 3.04
C ILE A 149 -18.55 -9.64 3.94
N LEU A 150 -18.98 -8.37 3.89
CA LEU A 150 -20.12 -7.90 4.66
C LEU A 150 -21.49 -8.38 4.10
N GLN A 151 -21.55 -8.87 2.85
CA GLN A 151 -22.76 -9.46 2.28
C GLN A 151 -22.88 -10.96 2.57
N ASN A 152 -21.83 -11.60 3.07
CA ASN A 152 -21.84 -13.03 3.38
C ASN A 152 -22.88 -13.35 4.47
N LYS A 153 -23.32 -14.60 4.52
CA LYS A 153 -24.29 -15.07 5.53
C LYS A 153 -23.64 -15.31 6.89
N ILE A 154 -22.38 -15.70 6.89
CA ILE A 154 -21.61 -16.07 8.08
C ILE A 154 -20.42 -15.12 8.20
N PRO A 155 -20.18 -14.55 9.39
CA PRO A 155 -19.00 -13.71 9.61
C PRO A 155 -17.73 -14.57 9.65
N GLU A 156 -16.82 -14.33 8.72
CA GLU A 156 -15.53 -15.01 8.61
C GLU A 156 -14.43 -14.02 8.24
N ASP A 157 -13.19 -14.40 8.55
CA ASP A 157 -12.01 -13.64 8.16
C ASP A 157 -11.48 -14.15 6.80
N PHE A 158 -10.92 -13.23 5.99
CA PHE A 158 -10.47 -13.54 4.65
C PHE A 158 -9.11 -12.90 4.35
N VAL A 159 -8.22 -13.63 3.71
CA VAL A 159 -7.05 -13.09 3.04
C VAL A 159 -7.49 -12.39 1.76
N ILE A 160 -7.10 -11.13 1.62
CA ILE A 160 -7.36 -10.31 0.45
C ILE A 160 -6.03 -10.00 -0.22
N ALA A 161 -5.73 -10.73 -1.29
CA ALA A 161 -4.46 -10.71 -2.03
C ALA A 161 -4.70 -11.01 -3.51
N THR A 162 -3.74 -10.70 -4.36
CA THR A 162 -3.82 -11.10 -5.79
C THR A 162 -3.38 -12.55 -6.01
N GLY A 163 -2.53 -13.08 -5.13
CA GLY A 163 -1.87 -14.37 -5.29
C GLY A 163 -0.64 -14.32 -6.18
N VAL A 164 -0.19 -13.12 -6.58
CA VAL A 164 0.99 -12.92 -7.43
C VAL A 164 1.93 -11.92 -6.77
N GLN A 165 3.21 -12.27 -6.74
CA GLN A 165 4.25 -11.40 -6.22
C GLN A 165 5.00 -10.68 -7.33
N HIS A 166 5.39 -9.44 -7.04
CA HIS A 166 6.27 -8.64 -7.88
C HIS A 166 7.37 -7.99 -7.02
N SER A 167 8.53 -7.77 -7.60
CA SER A 167 9.62 -7.07 -6.95
C SER A 167 9.47 -5.54 -7.08
N VAL A 168 10.09 -4.80 -6.16
CA VAL A 168 10.19 -3.33 -6.28
C VAL A 168 10.89 -2.95 -7.59
N ARG A 169 11.85 -3.77 -8.05
CA ARG A 169 12.53 -3.60 -9.34
C ARG A 169 11.55 -3.67 -10.51
N GLU A 170 10.66 -4.68 -10.55
CA GLU A 170 9.63 -4.81 -11.59
C GLU A 170 8.67 -3.61 -11.58
N PHE A 171 8.28 -3.14 -10.39
CA PHE A 171 7.45 -1.95 -10.25
C PHE A 171 8.14 -0.72 -10.87
N CYS A 172 9.42 -0.51 -10.57
CA CYS A 172 10.22 0.55 -11.19
C CYS A 172 10.29 0.41 -12.71
N TYR A 173 10.55 -0.81 -13.20
CA TYR A 173 10.62 -1.07 -14.64
C TYR A 173 9.34 -0.66 -15.36
N HIS A 174 8.18 -1.10 -14.88
CA HIS A 174 6.89 -0.75 -15.49
C HIS A 174 6.57 0.74 -15.37
N ALA A 175 6.84 1.36 -14.23
CA ALA A 175 6.57 2.78 -14.02
C ALA A 175 7.39 3.67 -14.96
N PHE A 176 8.68 3.39 -15.12
CA PHE A 176 9.55 4.16 -16.02
C PHE A 176 9.26 3.86 -17.49
N LYS A 177 8.97 2.61 -17.84
CA LYS A 177 8.51 2.23 -19.18
C LYS A 177 7.26 3.02 -19.59
N ARG A 178 6.30 3.21 -18.67
CA ARG A 178 5.08 3.99 -18.94
C ARG A 178 5.36 5.44 -19.36
N VAL A 179 6.41 6.05 -18.83
CA VAL A 179 6.83 7.40 -19.22
C VAL A 179 7.83 7.42 -20.37
N GLY A 180 8.07 6.28 -21.04
CA GLY A 180 8.97 6.16 -22.19
C GLY A 180 10.46 6.18 -21.82
N ILE A 181 10.80 5.64 -20.62
CA ILE A 181 12.18 5.46 -20.16
C ILE A 181 12.40 3.96 -19.94
N GLU A 182 13.26 3.33 -20.72
CA GLU A 182 13.66 1.94 -20.53
C GLU A 182 14.79 1.87 -19.51
N LEU A 183 14.59 1.12 -18.42
CA LEU A 183 15.58 0.91 -17.37
C LEU A 183 16.36 -0.38 -17.57
N GLU A 184 17.67 -0.32 -17.29
CA GLU A 184 18.52 -1.49 -17.03
C GLU A 184 19.02 -1.41 -15.58
N PHE A 185 19.08 -2.56 -14.91
CA PHE A 185 19.56 -2.63 -13.53
C PHE A 185 20.95 -3.27 -13.48
N HIS A 186 21.89 -2.60 -12.81
CA HIS A 186 23.27 -3.04 -12.65
C HIS A 186 23.67 -3.02 -11.17
N GLY A 187 24.50 -3.99 -10.77
CA GLY A 187 24.92 -4.18 -9.39
C GLY A 187 23.90 -4.98 -8.57
N GLU A 188 24.17 -5.14 -7.27
CA GLU A 188 23.36 -5.89 -6.33
C GLU A 188 23.29 -5.19 -4.98
N GLY A 189 22.19 -5.39 -4.25
CA GLY A 189 21.99 -4.86 -2.91
C GLY A 189 22.15 -3.34 -2.85
N ILE A 190 23.01 -2.86 -1.98
CA ILE A 190 23.26 -1.41 -1.79
C ILE A 190 23.91 -0.72 -3.01
N ASN A 191 24.56 -1.50 -3.87
CA ASN A 191 25.24 -0.99 -5.06
C ASN A 191 24.37 -1.08 -6.32
N GLU A 192 23.13 -1.55 -6.18
CA GLU A 192 22.22 -1.68 -7.31
C GLU A 192 21.75 -0.31 -7.81
N LYS A 193 21.76 -0.13 -9.14
CA LYS A 193 21.36 1.10 -9.83
C LYS A 193 20.44 0.80 -10.98
N GLY A 194 19.41 1.64 -11.14
CA GLY A 194 18.57 1.67 -12.34
C GLY A 194 19.06 2.76 -13.28
N ILE A 195 19.44 2.39 -14.49
CA ILE A 195 20.07 3.23 -15.49
C ILE A 195 19.14 3.37 -16.70
N ASN A 196 18.99 4.59 -17.20
CA ASN A 196 18.31 4.81 -18.48
C ASN A 196 19.15 4.21 -19.61
N LYS A 197 18.64 3.18 -20.24
CA LYS A 197 19.32 2.43 -21.31
C LYS A 197 19.73 3.30 -22.50
N ALA A 198 18.94 4.35 -22.81
CA ALA A 198 19.19 5.22 -23.95
C ALA A 198 20.27 6.27 -23.68
N THR A 199 20.42 6.73 -22.42
CA THR A 199 21.32 7.85 -22.09
C THR A 199 22.49 7.44 -21.20
N GLY A 200 22.46 6.28 -20.56
CA GLY A 200 23.43 5.85 -19.55
C GLY A 200 23.29 6.60 -18.20
N GLU A 201 22.29 7.44 -18.03
CA GLU A 201 22.08 8.21 -16.82
C GLU A 201 21.53 7.32 -15.69
N VAL A 202 22.09 7.43 -14.49
CA VAL A 202 21.61 6.72 -13.29
C VAL A 202 20.38 7.46 -12.76
N LEU A 203 19.22 6.81 -12.81
CA LEU A 203 17.93 7.36 -12.38
C LEU A 203 17.47 6.81 -11.05
N ILE A 204 17.89 5.58 -10.67
CA ILE A 204 17.54 4.93 -9.40
C ILE A 204 18.82 4.52 -8.69
N GLU A 205 18.91 4.81 -7.40
CA GLU A 205 19.97 4.36 -6.51
C GLU A 205 19.38 3.77 -5.22
N VAL A 206 20.03 2.73 -4.71
CA VAL A 206 19.69 2.19 -3.39
C VAL A 206 20.37 3.03 -2.31
N SER A 207 19.60 3.40 -1.25
CA SER A 207 20.12 4.13 -0.10
C SER A 207 19.82 3.37 1.20
N PRO A 208 20.82 3.26 2.11
CA PRO A 208 20.62 2.66 3.42
C PRO A 208 19.58 3.38 4.28
N ASP A 209 19.33 4.67 4.05
CA ASP A 209 18.35 5.47 4.78
C ASP A 209 16.91 4.95 4.63
N PHE A 210 16.66 4.12 3.62
CA PHE A 210 15.36 3.51 3.35
C PHE A 210 15.25 2.06 3.82
N PHE A 211 16.24 1.55 4.55
CA PHE A 211 16.13 0.24 5.21
C PHE A 211 15.43 0.38 6.56
N ARG A 212 14.53 -0.55 6.86
CA ARG A 212 13.85 -0.59 8.15
C ARG A 212 14.67 -1.38 9.16
N PRO A 213 14.52 -1.11 10.48
CA PRO A 213 15.15 -1.92 11.54
C PRO A 213 14.78 -3.41 11.42
N THR A 214 13.53 -3.67 11.04
CA THR A 214 13.01 -5.00 10.70
C THR A 214 12.21 -4.89 9.40
N ASP A 215 12.52 -5.70 8.41
CA ASP A 215 11.77 -5.73 7.15
C ASP A 215 11.19 -7.12 6.90
N VAL A 216 9.95 -7.14 6.41
CA VAL A 216 9.30 -8.38 5.99
C VAL A 216 9.69 -8.65 4.54
N VAL A 217 10.41 -9.74 4.33
CA VAL A 217 11.02 -10.04 3.02
C VAL A 217 10.00 -10.61 2.03
N ASN A 218 9.04 -11.42 2.52
CA ASN A 218 8.17 -12.20 1.65
C ASN A 218 6.72 -12.17 2.13
N LEU A 219 5.90 -11.33 1.50
CA LEU A 219 4.45 -11.32 1.69
C LEU A 219 3.78 -11.79 0.40
N TRP A 220 3.21 -13.01 0.45
CA TRP A 220 2.53 -13.65 -0.67
C TRP A 220 1.23 -14.27 -0.19
N GLY A 221 0.09 -13.67 -0.52
CA GLY A 221 -1.22 -14.09 -0.04
C GLY A 221 -1.85 -15.18 -0.89
N ASP A 222 -2.59 -16.08 -0.23
CA ASP A 222 -3.46 -17.05 -0.90
C ASP A 222 -4.93 -16.58 -0.84
N PRO A 223 -5.50 -16.07 -1.95
CA PRO A 223 -6.89 -15.60 -1.99
C PRO A 223 -7.92 -16.71 -2.21
N THR A 224 -7.54 -17.98 -2.14
CA THR A 224 -8.39 -19.13 -2.52
C THR A 224 -9.73 -19.11 -1.78
N LYS A 225 -9.74 -18.83 -0.48
CA LYS A 225 -10.98 -18.76 0.33
C LYS A 225 -11.89 -17.63 -0.14
N ALA A 226 -11.36 -16.44 -0.36
CA ALA A 226 -12.12 -15.28 -0.84
C ALA A 226 -12.70 -15.53 -2.24
N LYS A 227 -11.92 -16.11 -3.14
CA LYS A 227 -12.39 -16.51 -4.48
C LYS A 227 -13.53 -17.54 -4.40
N ALA A 228 -13.37 -18.59 -3.61
CA ALA A 228 -14.32 -19.69 -3.54
C ALA A 228 -15.62 -19.29 -2.84
N LYS A 229 -15.55 -18.57 -1.71
CA LYS A 229 -16.74 -18.25 -0.88
C LYS A 229 -17.46 -16.97 -1.31
N LEU A 230 -16.73 -15.98 -1.82
CA LEU A 230 -17.28 -14.66 -2.16
C LEU A 230 -17.47 -14.47 -3.66
N GLY A 231 -16.92 -15.36 -4.51
CA GLY A 231 -16.87 -15.17 -5.96
C GLY A 231 -16.00 -13.97 -6.37
N TRP A 232 -15.13 -13.51 -5.49
CA TRP A 232 -14.27 -12.36 -5.74
C TRP A 232 -13.16 -12.69 -6.74
N ASN A 233 -12.93 -11.79 -7.70
CA ASN A 233 -11.80 -11.87 -8.62
C ASN A 233 -10.72 -10.86 -8.22
N PRO A 234 -9.58 -11.28 -7.65
CA PRO A 234 -8.51 -10.38 -7.23
C PRO A 234 -7.72 -9.75 -8.39
N ASN A 235 -7.86 -10.30 -9.59
CA ASN A 235 -7.06 -9.90 -10.76
C ASN A 235 -7.92 -9.24 -11.86
N LYS A 236 -8.92 -8.44 -11.49
CA LYS A 236 -9.68 -7.62 -12.44
C LYS A 236 -8.77 -6.59 -13.09
N THR A 237 -7.90 -5.98 -12.29
CA THR A 237 -6.86 -5.06 -12.72
C THR A 237 -5.52 -5.77 -12.64
N SER A 238 -4.81 -5.88 -13.76
CA SER A 238 -3.48 -6.48 -13.81
C SER A 238 -2.44 -5.59 -13.11
N PHE A 239 -1.29 -6.17 -12.74
CA PHE A 239 -0.19 -5.42 -12.14
C PHE A 239 0.31 -4.27 -13.04
N GLU A 240 0.52 -4.54 -14.34
CA GLU A 240 0.96 -3.52 -15.29
C GLU A 240 -0.09 -2.40 -15.44
N GLU A 241 -1.38 -2.76 -15.50
CA GLU A 241 -2.46 -1.77 -15.56
C GLU A 241 -2.52 -0.91 -14.31
N LEU A 242 -2.38 -1.49 -13.12
CA LEU A 242 -2.30 -0.76 -11.85
C LEU A 242 -1.16 0.27 -11.87
N VAL A 243 0.05 -0.15 -12.27
CA VAL A 243 1.20 0.75 -12.35
C VAL A 243 0.93 1.88 -13.35
N ASN A 244 0.35 1.55 -14.51
CA ASN A 244 0.03 2.53 -15.55
C ASN A 244 -0.99 3.57 -15.06
N LEU A 245 -2.07 3.15 -14.37
CA LEU A 245 -3.06 4.05 -13.77
C LEU A 245 -2.42 5.02 -12.79
N MET A 246 -1.55 4.53 -11.92
CA MET A 246 -0.85 5.36 -10.95
C MET A 246 0.10 6.36 -11.61
N VAL A 247 0.86 5.93 -12.62
CA VAL A 247 1.80 6.80 -13.36
C VAL A 247 1.06 7.87 -14.14
N ASP A 248 -0.04 7.53 -14.84
CA ASP A 248 -0.83 8.49 -15.62
C ASP A 248 -1.41 9.58 -14.72
N SER A 249 -1.94 9.19 -13.56
CA SER A 249 -2.42 10.14 -12.55
C SER A 249 -1.32 11.08 -12.06
N ASP A 250 -0.11 10.55 -11.80
CA ASP A 250 1.02 11.35 -11.34
C ASP A 250 1.60 12.23 -12.44
N MET A 251 1.59 11.79 -13.68
CA MET A 251 1.95 12.63 -14.83
C MET A 251 1.04 13.84 -14.96
N ALA A 252 -0.28 13.65 -14.81
CA ALA A 252 -1.26 14.73 -14.84
C ALA A 252 -1.06 15.68 -13.65
N LYS A 253 -0.84 15.15 -12.44
CA LYS A 253 -0.57 15.92 -11.22
C LYS A 253 0.66 16.82 -11.40
N VAL A 254 1.79 16.25 -11.81
CA VAL A 254 3.06 16.98 -11.97
C VAL A 254 2.97 18.03 -13.09
N ALA A 255 2.20 17.77 -14.15
CA ALA A 255 1.92 18.74 -15.20
C ALA A 255 1.11 19.95 -14.68
N ALA A 256 0.07 19.68 -13.86
CA ALA A 256 -0.72 20.73 -13.22
C ALA A 256 0.09 21.58 -12.24
N GLU A 257 0.96 20.96 -11.43
CA GLU A 257 1.90 21.67 -10.55
C GLU A 257 2.79 22.62 -11.34
N ARG A 258 3.34 22.16 -12.48
CA ARG A 258 4.19 22.97 -13.36
C ARG A 258 3.44 24.17 -13.95
N ALA A 259 2.21 23.96 -14.40
CA ALA A 259 1.36 25.04 -14.94
C ALA A 259 1.10 26.10 -13.87
N SER A 260 0.77 25.68 -12.63
CA SER A 260 0.52 26.59 -11.51
C SER A 260 1.77 27.38 -11.11
N GLU A 261 2.95 26.74 -11.07
CA GLU A 261 4.22 27.40 -10.80
C GLU A 261 4.54 28.47 -11.87
N GLN A 262 4.31 28.16 -13.16
CA GLN A 262 4.54 29.10 -14.24
C GLN A 262 3.63 30.33 -14.15
N VAL A 263 2.35 30.12 -13.85
CA VAL A 263 1.39 31.22 -13.63
C VAL A 263 1.84 32.11 -12.48
N ARG A 264 2.27 31.49 -11.36
CA ARG A 264 2.77 32.24 -10.20
C ARG A 264 4.02 33.05 -10.53
N THR A 265 4.98 32.46 -11.24
CA THR A 265 6.21 33.17 -11.67
C THR A 265 5.87 34.34 -12.57
N ASN A 266 5.02 34.13 -13.58
CA ASN A 266 4.61 35.20 -14.49
C ASN A 266 3.91 36.35 -13.75
N LEU A 267 3.06 36.01 -12.74
CA LEU A 267 2.37 37.02 -11.93
C LEU A 267 3.37 37.86 -11.10
N VAL A 268 4.35 37.21 -10.47
CA VAL A 268 5.41 37.90 -9.71
C VAL A 268 6.22 38.85 -10.62
N GLU A 269 6.65 38.35 -11.77
CA GLU A 269 7.38 39.22 -12.75
C GLU A 269 6.50 40.38 -13.23
N TYR A 270 5.20 40.18 -13.40
CA TYR A 270 4.26 41.21 -13.80
C TYR A 270 4.11 42.31 -12.73
N LEU A 271 4.04 41.90 -11.45
CA LEU A 271 3.99 42.83 -10.31
C LEU A 271 5.29 43.59 -10.12
N GLU A 272 6.45 42.93 -10.25
CA GLU A 272 7.77 43.58 -10.13
C GLU A 272 8.04 44.57 -11.22
N LYS A 273 7.55 44.37 -12.44
CA LYS A 273 7.68 45.31 -13.55
C LYS A 273 6.72 46.52 -13.47
N GLY A 274 5.91 46.62 -12.39
CA GLY A 274 5.06 47.78 -12.14
C GLY A 274 3.93 47.97 -13.14
N ILE A 275 3.46 46.92 -13.79
CA ILE A 275 2.43 46.98 -14.83
C ILE A 275 1.00 46.90 -14.23
N VAL A 276 0.91 46.75 -12.91
CA VAL A 276 -0.37 46.91 -12.19
C VAL A 276 -0.37 48.33 -11.59
N LYS A 277 -1.09 49.23 -12.20
CA LYS A 277 -1.48 50.52 -11.61
C LYS A 277 -2.75 50.36 -10.78
#